data_c0cbbd7d2572336ad3126e2c1e11203d
#
_entry.id   c0cbbd7d2572336ad3126e2c1e11203d
#
_cell.length_a   1.000
_cell.length_b   1.000
_cell.length_c   1.000
_cell.angle_alpha   90.00
_cell.angle_beta   90.00
_cell.angle_gamma   90.00
#
_symmetry.space_group_name_H-M   'P 1'
#
loop_
_entity.id
_entity.type
_entity.pdbx_description
1 polymer ?
#
loop_
_entity_poly.entity_id
_entity_poly.type
_entity_poly.pdbx_seq_one_letter_code
_entity_poly.pdbx_strand_id
1 'polypeptide(L)'
;MQLQQGYLGEIYGMAFFERLGRDYHFQVTESQLTEIHLIESQAVFSLLFKVEQYTAKALLKLLPELASLDEALLEQVRMQAQKEVDSWLKLPWHKLLAALLLWVEPYQQKYAKWADYAQSNSEYGAAFHLLEQHETAIYLYLQALERGEKRAALILERFLGAL
;
A
#
# COMPACT_ATOMS: atom_id res chain seq x y z
N MET A 1 -10.26 17.52 -4.17
CA MET A 1 -10.32 17.01 -2.77
C MET A 1 -10.15 15.48 -2.67
N GLN A 2 -10.94 14.63 -3.36
CA GLN A 2 -10.81 13.15 -3.29
C GLN A 2 -9.46 12.63 -3.83
N LEU A 3 -8.99 13.09 -5.00
CA LEU A 3 -7.71 12.67 -5.58
C LEU A 3 -6.51 13.13 -4.75
N GLN A 4 -6.61 14.30 -4.11
CA GLN A 4 -5.62 14.71 -3.12
C GLN A 4 -5.59 13.75 -1.92
N GLN A 5 -6.74 13.28 -1.43
CA GLN A 5 -6.80 12.27 -0.37
C GLN A 5 -6.20 10.94 -0.83
N GLY A 6 -6.47 10.53 -2.08
CA GLY A 6 -5.84 9.34 -2.66
C GLY A 6 -4.32 9.47 -2.67
N TYR A 7 -3.79 10.56 -3.23
CA TYR A 7 -2.35 10.80 -3.26
C TYR A 7 -1.70 10.84 -1.86
N LEU A 8 -2.36 11.47 -0.88
CA LEU A 8 -1.89 11.44 0.51
C LEU A 8 -1.92 10.02 1.09
N GLY A 9 -2.85 9.17 0.65
CA GLY A 9 -2.88 7.74 0.96
C GLY A 9 -1.62 7.02 0.48
N GLU A 10 -1.18 7.27 -0.76
CA GLU A 10 0.06 6.69 -1.30
C GLU A 10 1.30 7.14 -0.51
N ILE A 11 1.37 8.41 -0.13
CA ILE A 11 2.47 8.94 0.72
C ILE A 11 2.46 8.26 2.09
N TYR A 12 1.27 8.06 2.65
CA TYR A 12 1.09 7.32 3.91
C TYR A 12 1.56 5.86 3.77
N GLY A 13 1.07 5.15 2.75
CA GLY A 13 1.43 3.76 2.47
C GLY A 13 2.92 3.56 2.28
N MET A 14 3.58 4.45 1.52
CA MET A 14 5.04 4.43 1.36
C MET A 14 5.76 4.49 2.72
N ALA A 15 5.44 5.47 3.58
CA ALA A 15 6.10 5.65 4.87
C ALA A 15 5.79 4.48 5.84
N PHE A 16 4.58 3.94 5.77
CA PHE A 16 4.13 2.81 6.55
C PHE A 16 4.87 1.51 6.19
N PHE A 17 4.91 1.15 4.91
CA PHE A 17 5.56 -0.09 4.46
C PHE A 17 7.08 0.00 4.49
N GLU A 18 7.67 1.17 4.28
CA GLU A 18 9.11 1.39 4.47
C GLU A 18 9.51 1.08 5.91
N ARG A 19 8.77 1.62 6.88
CA ARG A 19 9.05 1.39 8.29
C ARG A 19 8.80 -0.06 8.70
N LEU A 20 7.71 -0.69 8.26
CA LEU A 20 7.47 -2.11 8.48
C LEU A 20 8.62 -2.96 7.93
N GLY A 21 9.05 -2.71 6.70
CA GLY A 21 10.16 -3.44 6.08
C GLY A 21 11.47 -3.32 6.84
N ARG A 22 11.73 -2.15 7.46
CA ARG A 22 12.92 -1.90 8.25
C ARG A 22 12.88 -2.52 9.64
N ASP A 23 11.74 -2.38 10.35
CA ASP A 23 11.68 -2.56 11.80
C ASP A 23 10.96 -3.85 12.24
N TYR A 24 10.21 -4.53 11.36
CA TYR A 24 9.38 -5.68 11.72
C TYR A 24 10.18 -6.89 12.24
N HIS A 25 11.38 -7.10 11.74
CA HIS A 25 12.21 -8.28 12.06
C HIS A 25 12.71 -8.34 13.52
N PHE A 26 12.63 -7.23 14.29
CA PHE A 26 13.17 -7.16 15.64
C PHE A 26 12.26 -7.68 16.75
N GLN A 27 11.00 -7.98 16.47
CA GLN A 27 9.98 -8.22 17.51
C GLN A 27 9.54 -9.67 17.65
N VAL A 28 10.05 -10.58 16.84
CA VAL A 28 9.62 -11.97 16.94
C VAL A 28 10.61 -12.76 17.78
N THR A 29 10.10 -13.25 18.93
CA THR A 29 10.84 -14.15 19.80
C THR A 29 11.42 -15.33 19.02
N GLU A 30 12.70 -15.63 19.24
CA GLU A 30 13.57 -16.59 18.54
C GLU A 30 12.98 -18.00 18.26
N SER A 31 11.82 -18.34 18.81
CA SER A 31 11.26 -19.69 18.70
C SER A 31 10.31 -19.91 17.51
N GLN A 32 9.92 -18.90 16.73
CA GLN A 32 8.87 -19.04 15.69
C GLN A 32 9.18 -18.41 14.32
N LEU A 33 10.26 -17.66 14.15
CA LEU A 33 10.69 -17.20 12.84
C LEU A 33 11.92 -17.97 12.41
N THR A 34 11.68 -18.85 11.45
CA THR A 34 12.78 -19.32 10.61
C THR A 34 13.28 -18.12 9.78
N GLU A 35 14.56 -18.09 9.46
CA GLU A 35 15.19 -17.11 8.55
C GLU A 35 14.38 -16.89 7.25
N ILE A 36 13.64 -17.91 6.82
CA ILE A 36 12.71 -17.90 5.68
C ILE A 36 11.58 -16.88 5.87
N HIS A 37 10.90 -16.86 7.02
CA HIS A 37 9.80 -15.92 7.26
C HIS A 37 10.27 -14.45 7.33
N LEU A 38 11.50 -14.23 7.79
CA LEU A 38 12.09 -12.89 7.80
C LEU A 38 12.33 -12.37 6.37
N ILE A 39 12.91 -13.22 5.51
CA ILE A 39 13.15 -12.88 4.10
C ILE A 39 11.81 -12.65 3.38
N GLU A 40 10.82 -13.50 3.64
CA GLU A 40 9.49 -13.36 3.08
C GLU A 40 8.82 -12.03 3.50
N SER A 41 8.87 -11.65 4.77
CA SER A 41 8.25 -10.42 5.26
C SER A 41 8.90 -9.16 4.66
N GLN A 42 10.23 -9.14 4.56
CA GLN A 42 10.96 -8.05 3.92
C GLN A 42 10.61 -7.92 2.44
N ALA A 43 10.50 -9.04 1.72
CA ALA A 43 10.09 -9.05 0.32
C ALA A 43 8.67 -8.52 0.14
N VAL A 44 7.74 -8.90 1.03
CA VAL A 44 6.35 -8.41 1.03
C VAL A 44 6.30 -6.90 1.21
N PHE A 45 6.94 -6.36 2.24
CA PHE A 45 6.90 -4.92 2.50
C PHE A 45 7.63 -4.11 1.44
N SER A 46 8.74 -4.61 0.90
CA SER A 46 9.44 -3.98 -0.21
C SER A 46 8.57 -3.89 -1.46
N LEU A 47 7.79 -4.93 -1.76
CA LEU A 47 6.90 -4.94 -2.91
C LEU A 47 5.71 -4.00 -2.70
N LEU A 48 5.10 -3.99 -1.52
CA LEU A 48 4.02 -3.05 -1.16
C LEU A 48 4.51 -1.59 -1.24
N PHE A 49 5.65 -1.26 -0.62
CA PHE A 49 6.28 0.06 -0.76
C PHE A 49 6.47 0.47 -2.22
N LYS A 50 6.96 -0.45 -3.05
CA LYS A 50 7.18 -0.20 -4.47
C LYS A 50 5.88 0.13 -5.20
N VAL A 51 4.80 -0.57 -4.90
CA VAL A 51 3.47 -0.34 -5.48
C VAL A 51 2.97 1.06 -5.13
N GLU A 52 3.01 1.45 -3.85
CA GLU A 52 2.66 2.80 -3.40
C GLU A 52 3.49 3.87 -4.13
N GLN A 53 4.80 3.69 -4.18
CA GLN A 53 5.70 4.64 -4.84
C GLN A 53 5.42 4.82 -6.34
N TYR A 54 5.13 3.72 -7.04
CA TYR A 54 4.80 3.77 -8.47
C TYR A 54 3.45 4.42 -8.72
N THR A 55 2.45 4.12 -7.89
CA THR A 55 1.13 4.76 -7.99
C THR A 55 1.19 6.24 -7.70
N ALA A 56 1.91 6.68 -6.65
CA ALA A 56 2.14 8.10 -6.38
C ALA A 56 2.78 8.81 -7.58
N LYS A 57 3.81 8.22 -8.20
CA LYS A 57 4.45 8.78 -9.40
C LYS A 57 3.52 8.84 -10.61
N ALA A 58 2.68 7.82 -10.80
CA ALA A 58 1.71 7.80 -11.89
C ALA A 58 0.61 8.84 -11.69
N LEU A 59 0.14 9.04 -10.44
CA LEU A 59 -0.80 10.12 -10.11
C LEU A 59 -0.22 11.50 -10.40
N LEU A 60 1.06 11.76 -10.08
CA LEU A 60 1.71 13.04 -10.40
C LEU A 60 1.85 13.29 -11.92
N LYS A 61 1.95 12.23 -12.72
CA LYS A 61 1.95 12.38 -14.20
C LYS A 61 0.57 12.72 -14.73
N LEU A 62 -0.49 12.15 -14.15
CA LEU A 62 -1.87 12.42 -14.53
C LEU A 62 -2.35 13.78 -14.02
N LEU A 63 -1.92 14.16 -12.83
CA LEU A 63 -2.37 15.33 -12.07
C LEU A 63 -1.17 16.11 -11.52
N PRO A 64 -0.45 16.87 -12.37
CA PRO A 64 0.75 17.62 -11.95
C PRO A 64 0.52 18.61 -10.81
N GLU A 65 -0.71 19.08 -10.65
CA GLU A 65 -1.10 19.98 -9.54
C GLU A 65 -0.91 19.37 -8.15
N LEU A 66 -0.88 18.04 -8.03
CA LEU A 66 -0.59 17.34 -6.77
C LEU A 66 0.84 17.63 -6.27
N ALA A 67 1.76 17.98 -7.17
CA ALA A 67 3.12 18.36 -6.81
C ALA A 67 3.19 19.69 -6.04
N SER A 68 2.13 20.49 -6.05
CA SER A 68 2.04 21.76 -5.31
C SER A 68 1.50 21.62 -3.88
N LEU A 69 1.27 20.39 -3.41
CA LEU A 69 0.85 20.16 -2.03
C LEU A 69 1.92 20.63 -1.04
N ASP A 70 1.45 21.16 0.08
CA ASP A 70 2.32 21.66 1.15
C ASP A 70 3.21 20.54 1.71
N GLU A 71 4.53 20.75 1.67
CA GLU A 71 5.50 19.78 2.19
C GLU A 71 5.31 19.52 3.69
N ALA A 72 4.85 20.50 4.47
CA ALA A 72 4.53 20.29 5.87
C ALA A 72 3.38 19.29 6.06
N LEU A 73 2.37 19.33 5.17
CA LEU A 73 1.28 18.35 5.16
C LEU A 73 1.80 16.94 4.79
N LEU A 74 2.65 16.83 3.77
CA LEU A 74 3.23 15.57 3.36
C LEU A 74 4.07 14.95 4.48
N GLU A 75 4.87 15.77 5.17
CA GLU A 75 5.67 15.30 6.29
C GLU A 75 4.80 14.87 7.49
N GLN A 76 3.75 15.60 7.78
CA GLN A 76 2.78 15.20 8.81
C GLN A 76 2.18 13.82 8.51
N VAL A 77 1.81 13.56 7.26
CA VAL A 77 1.27 12.27 6.81
C VAL A 77 2.31 11.16 6.99
N ARG A 78 3.57 11.38 6.60
CA ARG A 78 4.66 10.41 6.79
C ARG A 78 4.88 10.08 8.28
N MET A 79 4.94 11.12 9.11
CA MET A 79 5.12 10.94 10.57
C MET A 79 3.97 10.18 11.22
N GLN A 80 2.73 10.43 10.80
CA GLN A 80 1.57 9.71 11.28
C GLN A 80 1.64 8.22 10.89
N ALA A 81 1.97 7.92 9.64
CA ALA A 81 2.14 6.56 9.16
C ALA A 81 3.21 5.80 9.95
N GLN A 82 4.38 6.43 10.13
CA GLN A 82 5.48 5.83 10.88
C GLN A 82 5.11 5.55 12.35
N LYS A 83 4.39 6.47 12.99
CA LYS A 83 3.93 6.28 14.38
C LYS A 83 2.93 5.12 14.50
N GLU A 84 2.04 4.95 13.53
CA GLU A 84 1.05 3.89 13.56
C GLU A 84 1.68 2.50 13.48
N VAL A 85 2.81 2.36 12.79
CA VAL A 85 3.56 1.09 12.69
C VAL A 85 3.94 0.51 14.06
N ASP A 86 4.13 1.32 15.10
CA ASP A 86 4.51 0.85 16.45
C ASP A 86 3.54 -0.21 17.01
N SER A 87 2.27 -0.11 16.69
CA SER A 87 1.26 -1.09 17.10
C SER A 87 1.31 -2.38 16.28
N TRP A 88 1.77 -2.31 15.03
CA TRP A 88 1.82 -3.42 14.09
C TRP A 88 3.07 -4.29 14.26
N LEU A 89 4.19 -3.69 14.67
CA LEU A 89 5.46 -4.40 14.92
C LEU A 89 5.34 -5.54 15.94
N LYS A 90 4.34 -5.48 16.81
CA LYS A 90 4.11 -6.47 17.88
C LYS A 90 3.29 -7.68 17.43
N LEU A 91 2.73 -7.64 16.23
CA LEU A 91 1.85 -8.69 15.72
C LEU A 91 2.67 -9.86 15.16
N PRO A 92 2.33 -11.12 15.48
CA PRO A 92 2.85 -12.27 14.76
C PRO A 92 2.51 -12.19 13.26
N TRP A 93 3.35 -12.76 12.39
CA TRP A 93 3.22 -12.63 10.93
C TRP A 93 1.79 -12.89 10.41
N HIS A 94 1.19 -14.01 10.78
CA HIS A 94 -0.17 -14.35 10.35
C HIS A 94 -1.23 -13.35 10.84
N LYS A 95 -1.04 -12.76 12.03
CA LYS A 95 -1.92 -11.71 12.56
C LYS A 95 -1.71 -10.39 11.85
N LEU A 96 -0.47 -10.08 11.48
CA LEU A 96 -0.13 -8.89 10.72
C LEU A 96 -0.76 -8.94 9.32
N LEU A 97 -0.65 -10.06 8.60
CA LEU A 97 -1.30 -10.22 7.29
C LEU A 97 -2.82 -10.05 7.37
N ALA A 98 -3.47 -10.71 8.33
CA ALA A 98 -4.92 -10.58 8.53
C ALA A 98 -5.32 -9.13 8.88
N ALA A 99 -4.53 -8.44 9.71
CA ALA A 99 -4.76 -7.05 10.06
C ALA A 99 -4.58 -6.12 8.86
N LEU A 100 -3.54 -6.32 8.03
CA LEU A 100 -3.33 -5.56 6.80
C LEU A 100 -4.49 -5.73 5.83
N LEU A 101 -4.98 -6.95 5.65
CA LEU A 101 -6.11 -7.24 4.77
C LEU A 101 -7.38 -6.47 5.22
N LEU A 102 -7.70 -6.53 6.52
CA LEU A 102 -8.82 -5.78 7.10
C LEU A 102 -8.64 -4.26 7.01
N TRP A 103 -7.40 -3.79 7.06
CA TRP A 103 -7.09 -2.36 6.97
C TRP A 103 -7.23 -1.83 5.54
N VAL A 104 -6.85 -2.62 4.52
CA VAL A 104 -6.92 -2.24 3.09
C VAL A 104 -8.35 -2.33 2.55
N GLU A 105 -9.16 -3.28 3.00
CA GLU A 105 -10.51 -3.53 2.46
C GLU A 105 -11.40 -2.28 2.35
N PRO A 106 -11.52 -1.40 3.38
CA PRO A 106 -12.32 -0.18 3.27
C PRO A 106 -11.84 0.81 2.20
N TYR A 107 -10.52 0.87 1.96
CA TYR A 107 -9.95 1.73 0.92
C TYR A 107 -10.24 1.17 -0.46
N GLN A 108 -10.09 -0.13 -0.66
CA GLN A 108 -10.45 -0.82 -1.90
C GLN A 108 -11.92 -0.54 -2.26
N GLN A 109 -12.85 -0.69 -1.31
CA GLN A 109 -14.26 -0.40 -1.53
C GLN A 109 -14.54 1.08 -1.80
N LYS A 110 -13.83 1.98 -1.14
CA LYS A 110 -13.94 3.43 -1.33
C LYS A 110 -13.48 3.85 -2.72
N TYR A 111 -12.33 3.36 -3.17
CA TYR A 111 -11.77 3.73 -4.46
C TYR A 111 -12.54 3.11 -5.62
N ALA A 112 -13.07 1.89 -5.46
CA ALA A 112 -14.00 1.31 -6.41
C ALA A 112 -15.24 2.21 -6.62
N LYS A 113 -15.84 2.71 -5.54
CA LYS A 113 -16.97 3.67 -5.64
C LYS A 113 -16.57 4.97 -6.32
N TRP A 114 -15.37 5.49 -6.09
CA TRP A 114 -14.92 6.71 -6.76
C TRP A 114 -14.73 6.49 -8.27
N ALA A 115 -14.17 5.35 -8.66
CA ALA A 115 -13.99 4.98 -10.06
C ALA A 115 -15.34 4.81 -10.79
N ASP A 116 -16.33 4.21 -10.13
CA ASP A 116 -17.68 4.02 -10.70
C ASP A 116 -18.38 5.35 -11.05
N TYR A 117 -18.12 6.41 -10.28
CA TYR A 117 -18.69 7.75 -10.53
C TYR A 117 -17.84 8.61 -11.47
N ALA A 118 -16.63 8.18 -11.78
CA ALA A 118 -15.71 8.97 -12.59
C ALA A 118 -16.03 8.84 -14.09
N GLN A 119 -15.94 9.97 -14.80
CA GLN A 119 -16.04 9.94 -16.27
C GLN A 119 -14.77 9.32 -16.85
N SER A 120 -14.93 8.17 -17.52
CA SER A 120 -13.83 7.31 -17.98
C SER A 120 -12.83 7.98 -18.93
N ASN A 121 -13.17 9.10 -19.55
CA ASN A 121 -12.37 9.77 -20.59
C ASN A 121 -11.70 11.06 -20.13
N SER A 122 -11.54 11.30 -18.83
CA SER A 122 -10.84 12.44 -18.26
C SER A 122 -9.58 12.01 -17.51
N GLU A 123 -8.61 12.91 -17.36
CA GLU A 123 -7.40 12.68 -16.53
C GLU A 123 -7.80 12.33 -15.08
N TYR A 124 -8.84 12.96 -14.56
CA TYR A 124 -9.42 12.64 -13.26
C TYR A 124 -10.01 11.24 -13.22
N GLY A 125 -10.72 10.81 -14.28
CA GLY A 125 -11.24 9.45 -14.40
C GLY A 125 -10.12 8.42 -14.42
N ALA A 126 -9.06 8.66 -15.19
CA ALA A 126 -7.89 7.80 -15.22
C ALA A 126 -7.22 7.68 -13.84
N ALA A 127 -7.13 8.78 -13.07
CA ALA A 127 -6.58 8.78 -11.73
C ALA A 127 -7.43 7.98 -10.73
N PHE A 128 -8.76 8.07 -10.80
CA PHE A 128 -9.66 7.26 -9.97
C PHE A 128 -9.55 5.77 -10.29
N HIS A 129 -9.51 5.40 -11.57
CA HIS A 129 -9.31 4.01 -11.98
C HIS A 129 -7.93 3.47 -11.56
N LEU A 130 -6.89 4.30 -11.63
CA LEU A 130 -5.56 3.90 -11.15
C LEU A 130 -5.60 3.59 -9.64
N LEU A 131 -6.21 4.43 -8.82
CA LEU A 131 -6.36 4.19 -7.38
C LEU A 131 -7.19 2.92 -7.08
N GLU A 132 -8.26 2.70 -7.82
CA GLU A 132 -9.08 1.48 -7.69
C GLU A 132 -8.26 0.22 -8.03
N GLN A 133 -7.55 0.21 -9.15
CA GLN A 133 -6.71 -0.90 -9.58
C GLN A 133 -5.56 -1.16 -8.59
N HIS A 134 -4.94 -0.12 -8.06
CA HIS A 134 -3.91 -0.17 -7.04
C HIS A 134 -4.41 -0.90 -5.78
N GLU A 135 -5.47 -0.40 -5.16
CA GLU A 135 -5.98 -0.98 -3.92
C GLU A 135 -6.53 -2.40 -4.13
N THR A 136 -7.17 -2.64 -5.28
CA THR A 136 -7.63 -3.98 -5.63
C THR A 136 -6.45 -4.95 -5.77
N ALA A 137 -5.35 -4.52 -6.39
CA ALA A 137 -4.16 -5.35 -6.51
C ALA A 137 -3.53 -5.66 -5.13
N ILE A 138 -3.41 -4.67 -4.24
CA ILE A 138 -2.93 -4.87 -2.87
C ILE A 138 -3.85 -5.81 -2.09
N TYR A 139 -5.17 -5.59 -2.14
CA TYR A 139 -6.15 -6.44 -1.46
C TYR A 139 -6.04 -7.90 -1.91
N LEU A 140 -6.03 -8.16 -3.21
CA LEU A 140 -5.90 -9.50 -3.77
C LEU A 140 -4.55 -10.16 -3.42
N TYR A 141 -3.48 -9.37 -3.42
CA TYR A 141 -2.15 -9.84 -3.01
C TYR A 141 -2.13 -10.30 -1.55
N LEU A 142 -2.62 -9.47 -0.63
CA LEU A 142 -2.68 -9.81 0.79
C LEU A 142 -3.57 -11.02 1.05
N GLN A 143 -4.68 -11.13 0.33
CA GLN A 143 -5.58 -12.29 0.40
C GLN A 143 -4.89 -13.57 -0.10
N ALA A 144 -4.12 -13.49 -1.17
CA ALA A 144 -3.34 -14.62 -1.69
C ALA A 144 -2.22 -15.04 -0.72
N LEU A 145 -1.54 -14.06 -0.07
CA LEU A 145 -0.55 -14.35 0.99
C LEU A 145 -1.18 -15.06 2.19
N GLU A 146 -2.35 -14.59 2.64
CA GLU A 146 -3.06 -15.20 3.78
C GLU A 146 -3.44 -16.66 3.48
N ARG A 147 -3.75 -16.99 2.22
CA ARG A 147 -4.03 -18.34 1.75
C ARG A 147 -2.77 -19.18 1.50
N GLY A 148 -1.59 -18.62 1.67
CA GLY A 148 -0.31 -19.31 1.41
C GLY A 148 -0.03 -19.59 -0.07
N GLU A 149 -0.55 -18.75 -0.97
CA GLU A 149 -0.36 -18.91 -2.42
C GLU A 149 1.07 -18.55 -2.83
N LYS A 150 1.83 -19.50 -3.36
CA LYS A 150 3.25 -19.36 -3.72
C LYS A 150 3.53 -18.29 -4.80
N ARG A 151 2.53 -17.90 -5.58
CA ARG A 151 2.66 -16.92 -6.68
C ARG A 151 1.93 -15.60 -6.42
N ALA A 152 1.64 -15.31 -5.16
CA ALA A 152 0.94 -14.07 -4.79
C ALA A 152 1.61 -12.81 -5.36
N ALA A 153 2.95 -12.74 -5.36
CA ALA A 153 3.71 -11.60 -5.88
C ALA A 153 3.37 -11.23 -7.34
N LEU A 154 3.00 -12.20 -8.17
CA LEU A 154 2.61 -11.96 -9.56
C LEU A 154 1.43 -11.01 -9.71
N ILE A 155 0.58 -10.87 -8.69
CA ILE A 155 -0.57 -9.94 -8.70
C ILE A 155 -0.04 -8.51 -8.76
N LEU A 156 0.88 -8.15 -7.86
CA LEU A 156 1.46 -6.81 -7.82
C LEU A 156 2.44 -6.56 -8.97
N GLU A 157 3.20 -7.58 -9.37
CA GLU A 157 4.12 -7.47 -10.53
C GLU A 157 3.36 -7.18 -11.82
N ARG A 158 2.19 -7.77 -12.04
CA ARG A 158 1.32 -7.49 -13.19
C ARG A 158 0.78 -6.06 -13.13
N PHE A 159 0.35 -5.60 -11.97
CA PHE A 159 -0.08 -4.22 -11.79
C PHE A 159 1.05 -3.24 -12.12
N LEU A 160 2.25 -3.45 -11.59
CA LEU A 160 3.43 -2.62 -11.87
C LEU A 160 3.85 -2.64 -13.35
N GLY A 161 3.67 -3.75 -14.03
CA GLY A 161 3.97 -3.89 -15.47
C GLY A 161 2.95 -3.20 -16.39
N ALA A 162 1.78 -2.81 -15.87
CA ALA A 162 0.74 -2.09 -16.60
C ALA A 162 0.84 -0.55 -16.47
N LEU A 163 1.68 -0.04 -15.54
CA LEU A 163 1.93 1.40 -15.33
C LEU A 163 3.06 1.93 -16.24
#